data_0f5367c00d62d5979772fd8c7d42fd22
#
_entry.id   0f5367c00d62d5979772fd8c7d42fd22
#
_cell.length_a   1.000
_cell.length_b   1.000
_cell.length_c   1.000
_cell.angle_alpha   90.00
_cell.angle_beta   90.00
_cell.angle_gamma   90.00
#
_symmetry.space_group_name_H-M   'P 1'
#
loop_
_entity.id
_entity.type
_entity.pdbx_description
1 polymer ?
#
loop_
_entity_poly.entity_id
_entity_poly.type
_entity_poly.pdbx_seq_one_letter_code
_entity_poly.pdbx_strand_id
1 'polypeptide(L)'
;MSSTTLSANNQRSSRVLFLAGLFFSLTPWASPPLALALGLVLGLTVSNPFRRETRRSTTMLLQASVVGLGFGMNLHQVLKAGRSGFVYTAMGISFALCVGLLLARALRVKPTAGFLISTGTAICGGSAIAAVGPVAGANEEEMSVALGTVFILNSVALLTFPWIGAALHLSQTQFGLWAALAIHDTSSVVGAAAKYGALALAVGTTVKLARALWIVPMCLGTAALKRSKARIQWPWFIAFFLLAAVANSFLPSGAAMFHGCYRLGIVGLTATLFLIGSTVSRSTLKIVGPRPLLQGVLLWIVVAVTSLLLIRRGLIGL
;
A
#
# COMPACT_ATOMS: atom_id res chain seq x y z
N MET A 1 -40.87 -8.78 -18.22
CA MET A 1 -40.03 -9.98 -17.94
C MET A 1 -38.59 -9.92 -18.48
N SER A 2 -38.18 -8.96 -19.32
CA SER A 2 -36.83 -8.93 -19.93
C SER A 2 -35.73 -8.23 -19.09
N SER A 3 -36.08 -7.31 -18.21
CA SER A 3 -35.07 -6.54 -17.45
C SER A 3 -34.45 -7.30 -16.26
N THR A 4 -35.19 -8.24 -15.66
CA THR A 4 -34.72 -9.06 -14.52
C THR A 4 -33.76 -10.17 -14.94
N THR A 5 -33.95 -10.74 -16.13
CA THR A 5 -33.08 -11.80 -16.67
C THR A 5 -31.73 -11.27 -17.17
N LEU A 6 -31.69 -10.06 -17.75
CA LEU A 6 -30.46 -9.38 -18.15
C LEU A 6 -29.58 -9.01 -16.91
N SER A 7 -30.21 -8.61 -15.81
CA SER A 7 -29.52 -8.32 -14.56
C SER A 7 -28.90 -9.57 -13.92
N ALA A 8 -29.63 -10.70 -13.89
CA ALA A 8 -29.14 -11.96 -13.34
C ALA A 8 -27.99 -12.58 -14.13
N ASN A 9 -28.06 -12.51 -15.46
CA ASN A 9 -27.01 -13.01 -16.34
C ASN A 9 -25.73 -12.17 -16.23
N ASN A 10 -25.87 -10.87 -16.08
CA ASN A 10 -24.75 -9.95 -15.88
C ASN A 10 -24.06 -10.16 -14.52
N GLN A 11 -24.83 -10.44 -13.45
CA GLN A 11 -24.28 -10.78 -12.15
C GLN A 11 -23.55 -12.14 -12.15
N ARG A 12 -24.05 -13.13 -12.86
CA ARG A 12 -23.40 -14.43 -13.00
C ARG A 12 -22.08 -14.32 -13.74
N SER A 13 -22.06 -13.59 -14.85
CA SER A 13 -20.83 -13.31 -15.61
C SER A 13 -19.78 -12.54 -14.76
N SER A 14 -20.21 -11.55 -13.98
CA SER A 14 -19.32 -10.82 -13.07
C SER A 14 -18.66 -11.72 -12.03
N ARG A 15 -19.42 -12.65 -11.44
CA ARG A 15 -18.89 -13.62 -10.45
C ARG A 15 -17.88 -14.56 -11.08
N VAL A 16 -18.18 -15.10 -12.27
CA VAL A 16 -17.29 -16.00 -12.98
C VAL A 16 -15.98 -15.29 -13.33
N LEU A 17 -16.03 -14.10 -13.89
CA LEU A 17 -14.84 -13.30 -14.24
C LEU A 17 -14.00 -12.96 -13.01
N PHE A 18 -14.65 -12.59 -11.89
CA PHE A 18 -13.95 -12.30 -10.63
C PHE A 18 -13.23 -13.55 -10.11
N LEU A 19 -13.91 -14.69 -10.05
CA LEU A 19 -13.32 -15.94 -9.57
C LEU A 19 -12.21 -16.43 -10.48
N ALA A 20 -12.37 -16.32 -11.81
CA ALA A 20 -11.33 -16.66 -12.77
C ALA A 20 -10.09 -15.78 -12.62
N GLY A 21 -10.25 -14.46 -12.44
CA GLY A 21 -9.15 -13.54 -12.17
C GLY A 21 -8.45 -13.80 -10.84
N LEU A 22 -9.21 -14.12 -9.80
CA LEU A 22 -8.66 -14.49 -8.50
C LEU A 22 -7.88 -15.81 -8.61
N PHE A 23 -8.44 -16.82 -9.26
CA PHE A 23 -7.75 -18.10 -9.48
C PHE A 23 -6.48 -17.91 -10.30
N PHE A 24 -6.53 -17.14 -11.39
CA PHE A 24 -5.34 -16.79 -12.18
C PHE A 24 -4.26 -16.14 -11.30
N SER A 25 -4.64 -15.24 -10.38
CA SER A 25 -3.71 -14.55 -9.48
C SER A 25 -2.98 -15.48 -8.50
N LEU A 26 -3.47 -16.71 -8.32
CA LEU A 26 -2.83 -17.74 -7.50
C LEU A 26 -1.86 -18.61 -8.31
N THR A 27 -1.82 -18.47 -9.65
CA THR A 27 -0.94 -19.25 -10.51
C THR A 27 0.46 -18.65 -10.60
N PRO A 28 1.49 -19.45 -10.97
CA PRO A 28 2.86 -18.95 -11.13
C PRO A 28 3.02 -17.93 -12.28
N TRP A 29 2.08 -17.86 -13.21
CA TRP A 29 2.11 -16.92 -14.35
C TRP A 29 1.63 -15.51 -13.98
N ALA A 30 0.95 -15.35 -12.85
CA ALA A 30 0.47 -14.07 -12.40
C ALA A 30 1.61 -13.30 -11.72
N SER A 31 2.03 -12.19 -12.31
CA SER A 31 2.89 -11.23 -11.61
C SER A 31 2.05 -10.21 -10.80
N PRO A 32 2.58 -9.64 -9.72
CA PRO A 32 1.87 -8.63 -8.92
C PRO A 32 1.28 -7.47 -9.73
N PRO A 33 2.00 -6.84 -10.69
CA PRO A 33 1.41 -5.79 -11.52
C PRO A 33 0.31 -6.27 -12.44
N LEU A 34 0.44 -7.50 -13.00
CA LEU A 34 -0.58 -8.07 -13.88
C LEU A 34 -1.86 -8.37 -13.11
N ALA A 35 -1.74 -8.94 -11.92
CA ALA A 35 -2.87 -9.21 -11.05
C ALA A 35 -3.62 -7.92 -10.68
N LEU A 36 -2.89 -6.83 -10.33
CA LEU A 36 -3.51 -5.53 -10.09
C LEU A 36 -4.21 -5.00 -11.34
N ALA A 37 -3.55 -5.05 -12.50
CA ALA A 37 -4.12 -4.54 -13.76
C ALA A 37 -5.43 -5.28 -14.12
N LEU A 38 -5.44 -6.62 -14.00
CA LEU A 38 -6.66 -7.43 -14.20
C LEU A 38 -7.75 -7.06 -13.21
N GLY A 39 -7.40 -6.88 -11.92
CA GLY A 39 -8.33 -6.42 -10.90
C GLY A 39 -8.93 -5.04 -11.24
N LEU A 40 -8.08 -4.08 -11.67
CA LEU A 40 -8.52 -2.74 -12.07
C LEU A 40 -9.47 -2.78 -13.27
N VAL A 41 -9.12 -3.54 -14.32
CA VAL A 41 -10.00 -3.71 -15.49
C VAL A 41 -11.35 -4.23 -15.04
N LEU A 42 -11.38 -5.26 -14.20
CA LEU A 42 -12.62 -5.85 -13.71
C LEU A 42 -13.41 -4.85 -12.84
N GLY A 43 -12.77 -4.16 -11.92
CA GLY A 43 -13.42 -3.19 -11.04
C GLY A 43 -14.01 -1.98 -11.79
N LEU A 44 -13.35 -1.53 -12.87
CA LEU A 44 -13.78 -0.40 -13.69
C LEU A 44 -14.83 -0.78 -14.76
N THR A 45 -14.86 -2.03 -15.20
CA THR A 45 -15.79 -2.48 -16.28
C THR A 45 -17.04 -3.15 -15.75
N VAL A 46 -16.86 -4.12 -14.86
CA VAL A 46 -17.95 -5.05 -14.46
C VAL A 46 -18.42 -4.80 -13.02
N SER A 47 -17.64 -4.12 -12.22
CA SER A 47 -17.80 -3.97 -10.76
C SER A 47 -17.59 -5.27 -9.98
N ASN A 48 -17.05 -5.16 -8.78
CA ASN A 48 -16.76 -6.31 -7.92
C ASN A 48 -18.07 -6.83 -7.25
N PRO A 49 -18.49 -8.07 -7.56
CA PRO A 49 -19.72 -8.65 -6.99
C PRO A 49 -19.60 -9.02 -5.51
N PHE A 50 -18.38 -9.11 -4.97
CA PHE A 50 -18.06 -9.48 -3.58
C PHE A 50 -17.37 -8.33 -2.82
N ARG A 51 -17.75 -7.09 -3.08
CA ARG A 51 -17.05 -5.88 -2.59
C ARG A 51 -16.87 -5.85 -1.07
N ARG A 52 -17.86 -6.29 -0.31
CA ARG A 52 -17.83 -6.28 1.17
C ARG A 52 -16.87 -7.34 1.72
N GLU A 53 -16.95 -8.55 1.20
CA GLU A 53 -16.10 -9.69 1.56
C GLU A 53 -14.66 -9.43 1.13
N THR A 54 -14.46 -8.94 -0.08
CA THR A 54 -13.15 -8.58 -0.63
C THR A 54 -12.42 -7.61 0.29
N ARG A 55 -13.08 -6.55 0.77
CA ARG A 55 -12.44 -5.53 1.63
C ARG A 55 -11.87 -6.13 2.92
N ARG A 56 -12.60 -7.03 3.57
CA ARG A 56 -12.15 -7.69 4.80
C ARG A 56 -11.02 -8.68 4.53
N SER A 57 -11.21 -9.54 3.53
CA SER A 57 -10.24 -10.56 3.16
C SER A 57 -8.93 -9.98 2.66
N THR A 58 -8.96 -8.88 1.92
CA THR A 58 -7.77 -8.19 1.41
C THR A 58 -6.81 -7.78 2.52
N THR A 59 -7.33 -7.20 3.61
CA THR A 59 -6.47 -6.76 4.73
C THR A 59 -5.82 -7.95 5.43
N MET A 60 -6.58 -9.00 5.70
CA MET A 60 -6.06 -10.21 6.38
C MET A 60 -5.04 -10.93 5.49
N LEU A 61 -5.35 -11.09 4.19
CA LEU A 61 -4.47 -11.76 3.24
C LEU A 61 -3.18 -10.97 3.05
N LEU A 62 -3.25 -9.63 2.97
CA LEU A 62 -2.07 -8.76 2.92
C LEU A 62 -1.17 -8.96 4.13
N GLN A 63 -1.74 -8.90 5.35
CA GLN A 63 -0.98 -9.06 6.58
C GLN A 63 -0.31 -10.43 6.66
N ALA A 64 -1.04 -11.50 6.35
CA ALA A 64 -0.51 -12.86 6.30
C ALA A 64 0.61 -13.00 5.24
N SER A 65 0.41 -12.42 4.05
CA SER A 65 1.40 -12.43 2.97
C SER A 65 2.69 -11.71 3.38
N VAL A 66 2.57 -10.54 4.02
CA VAL A 66 3.73 -9.78 4.53
C VAL A 66 4.49 -10.59 5.59
N VAL A 67 3.80 -11.27 6.51
CA VAL A 67 4.45 -12.18 7.47
C VAL A 67 5.17 -13.31 6.73
N GLY A 68 4.52 -13.92 5.73
CA GLY A 68 5.14 -14.94 4.87
C GLY A 68 6.42 -14.46 4.19
N LEU A 69 6.45 -13.20 3.71
CA LEU A 69 7.66 -12.61 3.14
C LEU A 69 8.80 -12.48 4.15
N GLY A 70 8.51 -12.31 5.45
CA GLY A 70 9.51 -12.27 6.52
C GLY A 70 10.37 -13.52 6.56
N PHE A 71 9.83 -14.70 6.24
CA PHE A 71 10.59 -15.95 6.16
C PHE A 71 11.61 -16.01 5.01
N GLY A 72 11.55 -15.08 4.06
CA GLY A 72 12.58 -14.93 3.02
C GLY A 72 13.62 -13.84 3.30
N MET A 73 13.55 -13.19 4.46
CA MET A 73 14.38 -12.04 4.80
C MET A 73 15.50 -12.39 5.77
N ASN A 74 16.67 -11.78 5.59
CA ASN A 74 17.77 -11.85 6.55
C ASN A 74 17.58 -10.76 7.63
N LEU A 75 17.61 -11.16 8.91
CA LEU A 75 17.40 -10.24 10.03
C LEU A 75 18.38 -9.07 10.04
N HIS A 76 19.66 -9.31 9.71
CA HIS A 76 20.67 -8.25 9.71
C HIS A 76 20.34 -7.17 8.65
N GLN A 77 19.91 -7.60 7.46
CA GLN A 77 19.44 -6.67 6.40
C GLN A 77 18.18 -5.91 6.84
N VAL A 78 17.24 -6.61 7.50
CA VAL A 78 16.01 -5.99 8.03
C VAL A 78 16.36 -4.94 9.09
N LEU A 79 17.25 -5.24 10.03
CA LEU A 79 17.65 -4.29 11.08
C LEU A 79 18.42 -3.10 10.49
N LYS A 80 19.34 -3.32 9.56
CA LYS A 80 20.08 -2.25 8.89
C LYS A 80 19.14 -1.32 8.13
N ALA A 81 18.28 -1.87 7.27
CA ALA A 81 17.32 -1.09 6.49
C ALA A 81 16.28 -0.40 7.38
N GLY A 82 15.83 -1.05 8.46
CA GLY A 82 14.90 -0.50 9.43
C GLY A 82 15.46 0.69 10.20
N ARG A 83 16.70 0.59 10.69
CA ARG A 83 17.34 1.66 11.46
C ARG A 83 17.57 2.92 10.63
N SER A 84 18.20 2.78 9.47
CA SER A 84 18.43 3.92 8.56
C SER A 84 17.11 4.46 8.00
N GLY A 85 16.21 3.59 7.59
CA GLY A 85 14.89 3.95 7.08
C GLY A 85 14.02 4.68 8.11
N PHE A 86 14.15 4.40 9.41
CA PHE A 86 13.37 5.06 10.45
C PHE A 86 13.61 6.58 10.51
N VAL A 87 14.87 7.00 10.45
CA VAL A 87 15.23 8.44 10.46
C VAL A 87 14.70 9.13 9.20
N TYR A 88 14.95 8.54 8.02
CA TYR A 88 14.49 9.11 6.76
C TYR A 88 12.96 9.14 6.67
N THR A 89 12.29 8.15 7.25
CA THR A 89 10.81 8.14 7.29
C THR A 89 10.27 9.21 8.22
N ALA A 90 10.90 9.49 9.37
CA ALA A 90 10.49 10.58 10.25
C ALA A 90 10.50 11.94 9.53
N MET A 91 11.63 12.24 8.87
CA MET A 91 11.78 13.48 8.08
C MET A 91 10.78 13.52 6.91
N GLY A 92 10.66 12.42 6.18
CA GLY A 92 9.74 12.31 5.05
C GLY A 92 8.27 12.42 5.45
N ILE A 93 7.88 11.88 6.61
CA ILE A 93 6.51 11.99 7.15
C ILE A 93 6.21 13.45 7.50
N SER A 94 7.11 14.11 8.24
CA SER A 94 6.96 15.52 8.60
C SER A 94 6.84 16.41 7.36
N PHE A 95 7.72 16.20 6.38
CA PHE A 95 7.71 16.91 5.10
C PHE A 95 6.39 16.68 4.34
N ALA A 96 5.97 15.42 4.17
CA ALA A 96 4.75 15.08 3.45
C ALA A 96 3.49 15.64 4.14
N LEU A 97 3.45 15.65 5.48
CA LEU A 97 2.35 16.27 6.23
C LEU A 97 2.32 17.79 6.03
N CYS A 98 3.45 18.47 6.19
CA CYS A 98 3.51 19.92 5.99
C CYS A 98 3.06 20.31 4.58
N VAL A 99 3.66 19.71 3.55
CA VAL A 99 3.29 19.99 2.15
C VAL A 99 1.83 19.62 1.86
N GLY A 100 1.39 18.44 2.35
CA GLY A 100 0.04 17.97 2.14
C GLY A 100 -1.03 18.86 2.74
N LEU A 101 -0.80 19.36 3.96
CA LEU A 101 -1.72 20.30 4.62
C LEU A 101 -1.74 21.68 3.93
N LEU A 102 -0.60 22.16 3.47
CA LEU A 102 -0.52 23.39 2.68
C LEU A 102 -1.30 23.26 1.36
N LEU A 103 -1.11 22.15 0.64
CA LEU A 103 -1.83 21.85 -0.59
C LEU A 103 -3.35 21.70 -0.33
N ALA A 104 -3.75 21.01 0.74
CA ALA A 104 -5.16 20.88 1.11
C ALA A 104 -5.82 22.24 1.32
N ARG A 105 -5.11 23.14 2.02
CA ARG A 105 -5.58 24.51 2.26
C ARG A 105 -5.65 25.32 0.96
N ALA A 106 -4.61 25.27 0.13
CA ALA A 106 -4.55 25.99 -1.13
C ALA A 106 -5.64 25.55 -2.13
N LEU A 107 -5.92 24.24 -2.20
CA LEU A 107 -6.94 23.65 -3.07
C LEU A 107 -8.34 23.65 -2.46
N ARG A 108 -8.51 24.21 -1.25
CA ARG A 108 -9.78 24.25 -0.52
C ARG A 108 -10.43 22.86 -0.39
N VAL A 109 -9.62 21.85 -0.07
CA VAL A 109 -10.12 20.51 0.26
C VAL A 109 -10.66 20.53 1.70
N LYS A 110 -11.74 19.76 1.97
CA LYS A 110 -12.28 19.61 3.34
C LYS A 110 -11.14 19.27 4.30
N PRO A 111 -10.97 19.95 5.45
CA PRO A 111 -9.79 19.83 6.30
C PRO A 111 -9.48 18.39 6.74
N THR A 112 -10.51 17.64 7.14
CA THR A 112 -10.35 16.24 7.57
C THR A 112 -9.93 15.34 6.40
N ALA A 113 -10.57 15.46 5.23
CA ALA A 113 -10.18 14.69 4.05
C ALA A 113 -8.76 15.02 3.60
N GLY A 114 -8.39 16.32 3.57
CA GLY A 114 -7.04 16.77 3.25
C GLY A 114 -5.98 16.27 4.24
N PHE A 115 -6.29 16.25 5.53
CA PHE A 115 -5.43 15.66 6.56
C PHE A 115 -5.25 14.16 6.36
N LEU A 116 -6.33 13.43 6.05
CA LEU A 116 -6.26 11.99 5.80
C LEU A 116 -5.47 11.63 4.54
N ILE A 117 -5.62 12.40 3.45
CA ILE A 117 -4.81 12.23 2.23
C ILE A 117 -3.33 12.46 2.55
N SER A 118 -3.02 13.52 3.30
CA SER A 118 -1.65 13.85 3.71
C SER A 118 -1.05 12.74 4.58
N THR A 119 -1.81 12.25 5.56
CA THR A 119 -1.40 11.16 6.46
C THR A 119 -1.21 9.84 5.70
N GLY A 120 -2.13 9.52 4.78
CA GLY A 120 -2.02 8.33 3.92
C GLY A 120 -0.76 8.37 3.06
N THR A 121 -0.50 9.50 2.41
CA THR A 121 0.73 9.72 1.63
C THR A 121 1.98 9.67 2.52
N ALA A 122 1.91 10.26 3.72
CA ALA A 122 3.03 10.34 4.64
C ALA A 122 3.43 9.00 5.25
N ILE A 123 2.53 8.05 5.48
CA ILE A 123 2.83 6.83 6.25
C ILE A 123 2.71 5.58 5.37
N CYS A 124 1.52 4.98 5.31
CA CYS A 124 1.30 3.70 4.61
C CYS A 124 -0.07 3.59 3.93
N GLY A 125 -0.53 4.69 3.37
CA GLY A 125 -1.73 4.72 2.54
C GLY A 125 -3.01 4.41 3.31
N GLY A 126 -3.75 3.44 2.81
CA GLY A 126 -5.06 3.07 3.34
C GLY A 126 -5.05 2.64 4.80
N SER A 127 -3.99 1.97 5.27
CA SER A 127 -3.89 1.54 6.68
C SER A 127 -3.79 2.75 7.64
N ALA A 128 -3.02 3.77 7.26
CA ALA A 128 -2.90 5.00 8.04
C ALA A 128 -4.22 5.78 8.05
N ILE A 129 -4.91 5.89 6.91
CA ILE A 129 -6.22 6.53 6.81
C ILE A 129 -7.25 5.80 7.69
N ALA A 130 -7.29 4.46 7.61
CA ALA A 130 -8.22 3.65 8.38
C ALA A 130 -8.02 3.75 9.90
N ALA A 131 -6.75 3.88 10.35
CA ALA A 131 -6.41 4.02 11.76
C ALA A 131 -6.64 5.45 12.29
N VAL A 132 -6.22 6.46 11.52
CA VAL A 132 -6.26 7.86 11.94
C VAL A 132 -7.64 8.50 11.72
N GLY A 133 -8.40 8.05 10.73
CA GLY A 133 -9.69 8.62 10.37
C GLY A 133 -10.70 8.67 11.54
N PRO A 134 -10.98 7.54 12.22
CA PRO A 134 -11.86 7.55 13.39
C PRO A 134 -11.35 8.44 14.52
N VAL A 135 -10.03 8.51 14.72
CA VAL A 135 -9.40 9.34 15.73
C VAL A 135 -9.50 10.83 15.38
N ALA A 136 -9.43 11.15 14.08
CA ALA A 136 -9.60 12.51 13.57
C ALA A 136 -11.08 12.95 13.51
N GLY A 137 -12.03 12.05 13.77
CA GLY A 137 -13.47 12.32 13.67
C GLY A 137 -13.96 12.39 12.22
N ALA A 138 -13.32 11.68 11.30
CA ALA A 138 -13.69 11.66 9.90
C ALA A 138 -15.02 10.93 9.68
N ASN A 139 -15.87 11.48 8.82
CA ASN A 139 -17.08 10.80 8.38
C ASN A 139 -16.78 9.80 7.23
N GLU A 140 -17.79 9.00 6.84
CA GLU A 140 -17.62 7.96 5.80
C GLU A 140 -17.26 8.55 4.43
N GLU A 141 -17.76 9.73 4.09
CA GLU A 141 -17.46 10.43 2.83
C GLU A 141 -15.99 10.84 2.79
N GLU A 142 -15.49 11.49 3.85
CA GLU A 142 -14.10 11.95 3.97
C GLU A 142 -13.12 10.77 3.94
N MET A 143 -13.47 9.67 4.63
CA MET A 143 -12.71 8.42 4.60
C MET A 143 -12.67 7.84 3.18
N SER A 144 -13.80 7.79 2.50
CA SER A 144 -13.91 7.24 1.14
C SER A 144 -13.14 8.07 0.11
N VAL A 145 -13.19 9.39 0.23
CA VAL A 145 -12.43 10.33 -0.62
C VAL A 145 -10.92 10.12 -0.43
N ALA A 146 -10.46 10.05 0.81
CA ALA A 146 -9.04 9.88 1.10
C ALA A 146 -8.53 8.49 0.65
N LEU A 147 -9.26 7.42 0.96
CA LEU A 147 -8.92 6.06 0.52
C LEU A 147 -8.92 5.93 -1.00
N GLY A 148 -9.94 6.50 -1.66
CA GLY A 148 -10.04 6.47 -3.12
C GLY A 148 -8.87 7.17 -3.79
N THR A 149 -8.51 8.37 -3.31
CA THR A 149 -7.34 9.13 -3.79
C THR A 149 -6.06 8.28 -3.72
N VAL A 150 -5.77 7.74 -2.54
CA VAL A 150 -4.54 6.98 -2.30
C VAL A 150 -4.51 5.67 -3.11
N PHE A 151 -5.63 4.96 -3.24
CA PHE A 151 -5.68 3.71 -4.01
C PHE A 151 -5.51 3.92 -5.51
N ILE A 152 -6.07 5.01 -6.06
CA ILE A 152 -5.85 5.39 -7.46
C ILE A 152 -4.36 5.62 -7.71
N LEU A 153 -3.71 6.43 -6.87
CA LEU A 153 -2.30 6.75 -7.02
C LEU A 153 -1.39 5.53 -6.83
N ASN A 154 -1.72 4.63 -5.90
CA ASN A 154 -1.00 3.37 -5.71
C ASN A 154 -1.07 2.45 -6.92
N SER A 155 -2.22 2.39 -7.57
CA SER A 155 -2.40 1.60 -8.79
C SER A 155 -1.52 2.12 -9.92
N VAL A 156 -1.44 3.43 -10.09
CA VAL A 156 -0.55 4.07 -11.05
C VAL A 156 0.92 3.82 -10.67
N ALA A 157 1.27 4.03 -9.40
CA ALA A 157 2.64 3.85 -8.91
C ALA A 157 3.16 2.42 -9.13
N LEU A 158 2.37 1.41 -8.78
CA LEU A 158 2.77 0.00 -8.95
C LEU A 158 3.12 -0.33 -10.41
N LEU A 159 2.38 0.24 -11.35
CA LEU A 159 2.58 0.00 -12.78
C LEU A 159 3.76 0.80 -13.34
N THR A 160 3.94 2.05 -12.91
CA THR A 160 4.89 2.99 -13.53
C THR A 160 6.26 3.01 -12.88
N PHE A 161 6.37 2.86 -11.55
CA PHE A 161 7.63 2.99 -10.83
C PHE A 161 8.73 2.03 -11.28
N PRO A 162 8.46 0.72 -11.52
CA PRO A 162 9.51 -0.18 -12.00
C PRO A 162 10.12 0.26 -13.33
N TRP A 163 9.29 0.81 -14.24
CA TRP A 163 9.75 1.33 -15.51
C TRP A 163 10.58 2.61 -15.36
N ILE A 164 10.11 3.53 -14.50
CA ILE A 164 10.84 4.78 -14.21
C ILE A 164 12.18 4.46 -13.54
N GLY A 165 12.21 3.54 -12.58
CA GLY A 165 13.42 3.11 -11.90
C GLY A 165 14.44 2.51 -12.85
N ALA A 166 14.00 1.67 -13.80
CA ALA A 166 14.85 1.08 -14.84
C ALA A 166 15.37 2.15 -15.80
N ALA A 167 14.53 3.08 -16.27
CA ALA A 167 14.92 4.17 -17.16
C ALA A 167 15.92 5.14 -16.49
N LEU A 168 15.86 5.29 -15.17
CA LEU A 168 16.79 6.10 -14.39
C LEU A 168 18.02 5.33 -13.90
N HIS A 169 18.17 4.06 -14.29
CA HIS A 169 19.27 3.16 -13.90
C HIS A 169 19.49 3.07 -12.38
N LEU A 170 18.39 3.03 -11.60
CA LEU A 170 18.50 2.90 -10.15
C LEU A 170 19.01 1.52 -9.75
N SER A 171 19.91 1.44 -8.77
CA SER A 171 20.25 0.16 -8.15
C SER A 171 19.04 -0.43 -7.42
N GLN A 172 19.04 -1.72 -7.14
CA GLN A 172 17.95 -2.35 -6.40
C GLN A 172 17.75 -1.72 -5.01
N THR A 173 18.82 -1.34 -4.32
CA THR A 173 18.75 -0.65 -3.03
C THR A 173 18.11 0.73 -3.17
N GLN A 174 18.56 1.52 -4.16
CA GLN A 174 17.99 2.84 -4.45
C GLN A 174 16.50 2.75 -4.81
N PHE A 175 16.15 1.81 -5.69
CA PHE A 175 14.76 1.60 -6.08
C PHE A 175 13.89 1.16 -4.91
N GLY A 176 14.35 0.20 -4.10
CA GLY A 176 13.61 -0.27 -2.93
C GLY A 176 13.34 0.86 -1.94
N LEU A 177 14.36 1.69 -1.66
CA LEU A 177 14.23 2.84 -0.79
C LEU A 177 13.27 3.90 -1.39
N TRP A 178 13.42 4.23 -2.67
CA TRP A 178 12.53 5.17 -3.37
C TRP A 178 11.08 4.69 -3.38
N ALA A 179 10.84 3.43 -3.74
CA ALA A 179 9.51 2.83 -3.71
C ALA A 179 8.89 2.89 -2.30
N ALA A 180 9.64 2.58 -1.25
CA ALA A 180 9.16 2.67 0.13
C ALA A 180 8.78 4.09 0.56
N LEU A 181 9.50 5.11 0.08
CA LEU A 181 9.26 6.51 0.42
C LEU A 181 8.13 7.13 -0.41
N ALA A 182 8.03 6.77 -1.68
CA ALA A 182 7.16 7.44 -2.67
C ALA A 182 5.85 6.71 -2.98
N ILE A 183 5.79 5.38 -2.91
CA ILE A 183 4.53 4.63 -3.07
C ILE A 183 3.82 4.58 -1.72
N HIS A 184 2.52 4.87 -1.69
CA HIS A 184 1.81 5.07 -0.43
C HIS A 184 1.63 3.78 0.36
N ASP A 185 1.12 2.68 -0.23
CA ASP A 185 0.79 1.48 0.51
C ASP A 185 1.88 0.39 0.46
N THR A 186 1.83 -0.52 1.43
CA THR A 186 2.79 -1.61 1.56
C THR A 186 2.67 -2.62 0.42
N SER A 187 1.46 -2.97 0.00
CA SER A 187 1.24 -3.97 -1.05
C SER A 187 1.80 -3.52 -2.39
N SER A 188 1.57 -2.26 -2.77
CA SER A 188 2.11 -1.69 -3.99
C SER A 188 3.64 -1.55 -3.96
N VAL A 189 4.23 -1.20 -2.79
CA VAL A 189 5.69 -1.22 -2.62
C VAL A 189 6.25 -2.61 -2.83
N VAL A 190 5.68 -3.61 -2.17
CA VAL A 190 6.14 -5.01 -2.28
C VAL A 190 5.98 -5.51 -3.72
N GLY A 191 4.85 -5.21 -4.37
CA GLY A 191 4.60 -5.59 -5.77
C GLY A 191 5.58 -4.95 -6.76
N ALA A 192 5.83 -3.65 -6.63
CA ALA A 192 6.79 -2.93 -7.48
C ALA A 192 8.23 -3.41 -7.25
N ALA A 193 8.61 -3.58 -5.98
CA ALA A 193 9.94 -4.01 -5.59
C ALA A 193 10.22 -5.48 -5.96
N ALA A 194 9.24 -6.38 -5.85
CA ALA A 194 9.35 -7.77 -6.28
C ALA A 194 9.64 -7.89 -7.78
N LYS A 195 9.06 -7.02 -8.60
CA LYS A 195 9.34 -6.96 -10.04
C LYS A 195 10.75 -6.43 -10.32
N TYR A 196 11.27 -5.53 -9.47
CA TYR A 196 12.57 -4.89 -9.68
C TYR A 196 13.75 -5.76 -9.25
N GLY A 197 13.59 -6.56 -8.20
CA GLY A 197 14.58 -7.53 -7.76
C GLY A 197 14.49 -7.89 -6.27
N ALA A 198 15.18 -8.95 -5.88
CA ALA A 198 15.10 -9.51 -4.53
C ALA A 198 15.60 -8.53 -3.45
N LEU A 199 16.70 -7.81 -3.72
CA LEU A 199 17.23 -6.81 -2.79
C LEU A 199 16.29 -5.58 -2.71
N ALA A 200 15.69 -5.17 -3.83
CA ALA A 200 14.69 -4.10 -3.84
C ALA A 200 13.47 -4.50 -2.99
N LEU A 201 13.02 -5.75 -3.09
CA LEU A 201 11.94 -6.30 -2.27
C LEU A 201 12.28 -6.24 -0.78
N ALA A 202 13.45 -6.72 -0.39
CA ALA A 202 13.90 -6.72 1.01
C ALA A 202 13.94 -5.30 1.58
N VAL A 203 14.62 -4.38 0.89
CA VAL A 203 14.76 -2.98 1.30
C VAL A 203 13.41 -2.28 1.33
N GLY A 204 12.64 -2.36 0.24
CA GLY A 204 11.36 -1.67 0.09
C GLY A 204 10.35 -2.11 1.15
N THR A 205 10.23 -3.42 1.39
CA THR A 205 9.33 -3.99 2.40
C THR A 205 9.73 -3.53 3.80
N THR A 206 11.01 -3.68 4.16
CA THR A 206 11.49 -3.34 5.51
C THR A 206 11.32 -1.87 5.83
N VAL A 207 11.76 -0.98 4.94
CA VAL A 207 11.61 0.48 5.13
C VAL A 207 10.15 0.87 5.20
N LYS A 208 9.28 0.26 4.37
CA LYS A 208 7.83 0.53 4.40
C LYS A 208 7.19 0.06 5.70
N LEU A 209 7.60 -1.09 6.24
CA LEU A 209 7.10 -1.58 7.54
C LEU A 209 7.57 -0.70 8.70
N ALA A 210 8.83 -0.27 8.69
CA ALA A 210 9.34 0.70 9.66
C ALA A 210 8.53 2.02 9.61
N ARG A 211 8.16 2.48 8.40
CA ARG A 211 7.29 3.65 8.23
C ARG A 211 5.88 3.42 8.76
N ALA A 212 5.34 2.20 8.60
CA ALA A 212 4.01 1.86 9.11
C ALA A 212 3.91 1.94 10.64
N LEU A 213 5.00 1.76 11.39
CA LEU A 213 5.01 1.96 12.85
C LEU A 213 4.64 3.39 13.27
N TRP A 214 4.86 4.38 12.41
CA TRP A 214 4.47 5.76 12.64
C TRP A 214 2.96 6.00 12.69
N ILE A 215 2.14 5.01 12.35
CA ILE A 215 0.69 5.05 12.58
C ILE A 215 0.40 5.30 14.07
N VAL A 216 1.15 4.65 14.96
CA VAL A 216 0.91 4.74 16.41
C VAL A 216 1.15 6.15 16.93
N PRO A 217 2.35 6.76 16.77
CA PRO A 217 2.55 8.15 17.18
C PRO A 217 1.60 9.14 16.49
N MET A 218 1.24 8.88 15.22
CA MET A 218 0.27 9.72 14.50
C MET A 218 -1.13 9.64 15.13
N CYS A 219 -1.61 8.44 15.46
CA CYS A 219 -2.89 8.27 16.16
C CYS A 219 -2.87 8.91 17.55
N LEU A 220 -1.78 8.73 18.31
CA LEU A 220 -1.62 9.34 19.64
C LEU A 220 -1.64 10.87 19.56
N GLY A 221 -0.85 11.46 18.66
CA GLY A 221 -0.82 12.90 18.44
C GLY A 221 -2.18 13.45 18.00
N THR A 222 -2.86 12.75 17.07
CA THR A 222 -4.20 13.14 16.62
C THR A 222 -5.22 13.02 17.75
N ALA A 223 -5.17 11.95 18.56
CA ALA A 223 -6.04 11.75 19.70
C ALA A 223 -5.88 12.86 20.75
N ALA A 224 -4.64 13.24 21.05
CA ALA A 224 -4.33 14.31 21.99
C ALA A 224 -4.87 15.66 21.49
N LEU A 225 -4.66 16.00 20.22
CA LEU A 225 -5.12 17.25 19.61
C LEU A 225 -6.66 17.31 19.50
N LYS A 226 -7.31 16.20 19.17
CA LYS A 226 -8.77 16.11 18.98
C LYS A 226 -9.51 15.69 20.24
N ARG A 227 -8.81 15.36 21.33
CA ARG A 227 -9.38 14.80 22.58
C ARG A 227 -10.25 13.56 22.31
N SER A 228 -9.86 12.75 21.36
CA SER A 228 -10.60 11.55 20.91
C SER A 228 -10.36 10.39 21.86
N LYS A 229 -11.42 9.61 22.16
CA LYS A 229 -11.36 8.33 22.91
C LYS A 229 -11.33 7.09 22.01
N ALA A 230 -11.12 7.25 20.72
CA ALA A 230 -11.09 6.13 19.78
C ALA A 230 -9.93 5.16 20.07
N ARG A 231 -10.18 3.86 19.90
CA ARG A 231 -9.17 2.82 20.14
C ARG A 231 -8.11 2.84 19.03
N ILE A 232 -6.84 2.78 19.43
CA ILE A 232 -5.70 2.68 18.51
C ILE A 232 -5.49 1.21 18.13
N GLN A 233 -5.41 0.95 16.83
CA GLN A 233 -5.12 -0.40 16.31
C GLN A 233 -3.61 -0.59 16.16
N TRP A 234 -3.08 -1.61 16.84
CA TRP A 234 -1.67 -1.98 16.74
C TRP A 234 -1.41 -2.85 15.51
N PRO A 235 -0.38 -2.57 14.72
CA PRO A 235 -0.03 -3.35 13.53
C PRO A 235 0.75 -4.63 13.90
N TRP A 236 0.11 -5.58 14.57
CA TRP A 236 0.72 -6.82 15.07
C TRP A 236 1.44 -7.64 13.99
N PHE A 237 0.99 -7.55 12.74
CA PHE A 237 1.62 -8.27 11.63
C PHE A 237 3.09 -7.86 11.40
N ILE A 238 3.50 -6.65 11.82
CA ILE A 238 4.90 -6.19 11.75
C ILE A 238 5.76 -6.97 12.75
N ALA A 239 5.27 -7.21 13.97
CA ALA A 239 5.96 -8.04 14.94
C ALA A 239 6.12 -9.48 14.42
N PHE A 240 5.07 -10.06 13.84
CA PHE A 240 5.15 -11.39 13.22
C PHE A 240 6.09 -11.44 12.01
N PHE A 241 6.15 -10.39 11.19
CA PHE A 241 7.15 -10.28 10.11
C PHE A 241 8.58 -10.32 10.66
N LEU A 242 8.86 -9.56 11.73
CA LEU A 242 10.18 -9.58 12.38
C LEU A 242 10.50 -10.95 12.98
N LEU A 243 9.54 -11.58 13.65
CA LEU A 243 9.71 -12.94 14.18
C LEU A 243 9.98 -13.96 13.07
N ALA A 244 9.32 -13.84 11.91
CA ALA A 244 9.58 -14.68 10.76
C ALA A 244 11.01 -14.48 10.21
N ALA A 245 11.50 -13.24 10.16
CA ALA A 245 12.88 -12.94 9.76
C ALA A 245 13.90 -13.46 10.77
N VAL A 246 13.60 -13.39 12.08
CA VAL A 246 14.41 -14.02 13.14
C VAL A 246 14.46 -15.53 12.95
N ALA A 247 13.31 -16.18 12.79
CA ALA A 247 13.24 -17.62 12.59
C ALA A 247 14.06 -18.07 11.37
N ASN A 248 13.92 -17.38 10.23
CA ASN A 248 14.69 -17.67 9.02
C ASN A 248 16.21 -17.48 9.22
N SER A 249 16.63 -16.55 10.08
CA SER A 249 18.06 -16.24 10.29
C SER A 249 18.74 -17.19 11.28
N PHE A 250 18.00 -17.72 12.28
CA PHE A 250 18.57 -18.49 13.38
C PHE A 250 18.17 -19.97 13.40
N LEU A 251 17.22 -20.41 12.56
CA LEU A 251 16.75 -21.79 12.51
C LEU A 251 16.97 -22.42 11.12
N PRO A 252 18.24 -22.75 10.75
CA PRO A 252 18.56 -23.30 9.44
C PRO A 252 17.86 -24.65 9.14
N SER A 253 17.50 -25.41 10.17
CA SER A 253 16.72 -26.65 10.04
C SER A 253 15.33 -26.46 9.44
N GLY A 254 14.77 -25.25 9.51
CA GLY A 254 13.48 -24.91 8.96
C GLY A 254 13.50 -24.37 7.52
N ALA A 255 14.65 -24.31 6.84
CA ALA A 255 14.82 -23.60 5.57
C ALA A 255 13.81 -24.01 4.48
N ALA A 256 13.52 -25.30 4.34
CA ALA A 256 12.54 -25.78 3.34
C ALA A 256 11.11 -25.28 3.64
N MET A 257 10.70 -25.31 4.92
CA MET A 257 9.40 -24.80 5.37
C MET A 257 9.33 -23.27 5.19
N PHE A 258 10.39 -22.56 5.57
CA PHE A 258 10.45 -21.09 5.44
C PHE A 258 10.39 -20.64 3.99
N HIS A 259 11.08 -21.36 3.08
CA HIS A 259 10.96 -21.11 1.64
C HIS A 259 9.53 -21.34 1.12
N GLY A 260 8.83 -22.34 1.62
CA GLY A 260 7.41 -22.58 1.35
C GLY A 260 6.53 -21.40 1.82
N CYS A 261 6.72 -20.94 3.06
CA CYS A 261 6.01 -19.81 3.63
C CYS A 261 6.27 -18.50 2.84
N TYR A 262 7.50 -18.27 2.43
CA TYR A 262 7.88 -17.13 1.58
C TYR A 262 7.16 -17.17 0.22
N ARG A 263 7.14 -18.33 -0.45
CA ARG A 263 6.41 -18.51 -1.71
C ARG A 263 4.92 -18.27 -1.56
N LEU A 264 4.30 -18.81 -0.51
CA LEU A 264 2.89 -18.55 -0.18
C LEU A 264 2.65 -17.05 0.08
N GLY A 265 3.60 -16.37 0.73
CA GLY A 265 3.57 -14.92 0.91
C GLY A 265 3.51 -14.16 -0.41
N ILE A 266 4.32 -14.53 -1.40
CA ILE A 266 4.30 -13.91 -2.75
C ILE A 266 2.97 -14.17 -3.47
N VAL A 267 2.48 -15.41 -3.44
CA VAL A 267 1.20 -15.76 -4.08
C VAL A 267 0.04 -15.01 -3.41
N GLY A 268 0.00 -15.00 -2.09
CA GLY A 268 -1.02 -14.27 -1.33
C GLY A 268 -0.98 -12.77 -1.59
N LEU A 269 0.24 -12.18 -1.74
CA LEU A 269 0.38 -10.78 -2.13
C LEU A 269 -0.19 -10.53 -3.53
N THR A 270 0.12 -11.40 -4.50
CA THR A 270 -0.38 -11.28 -5.87
C THR A 270 -1.90 -11.31 -5.91
N ALA A 271 -2.52 -12.25 -5.20
CA ALA A 271 -3.97 -12.31 -5.02
C ALA A 271 -4.53 -11.05 -4.34
N THR A 272 -3.84 -10.56 -3.30
CA THR A 272 -4.22 -9.31 -2.61
C THR A 272 -4.27 -8.12 -3.57
N LEU A 273 -3.30 -8.01 -4.49
CA LEU A 273 -3.24 -6.92 -5.47
C LEU A 273 -4.39 -7.00 -6.49
N PHE A 274 -4.77 -8.20 -6.93
CA PHE A 274 -5.98 -8.40 -7.72
C PHE A 274 -7.23 -7.93 -6.97
N LEU A 275 -7.36 -8.33 -5.69
CA LEU A 275 -8.49 -7.92 -4.86
C LEU A 275 -8.54 -6.39 -4.68
N ILE A 276 -7.42 -5.74 -4.42
CA ILE A 276 -7.33 -4.27 -4.31
C ILE A 276 -7.75 -3.62 -5.62
N GLY A 277 -7.21 -4.06 -6.76
CA GLY A 277 -7.58 -3.55 -8.08
C GLY A 277 -9.08 -3.65 -8.33
N SER A 278 -9.69 -4.78 -7.98
CA SER A 278 -11.13 -5.03 -8.18
C SER A 278 -12.05 -4.14 -7.32
N THR A 279 -11.53 -3.53 -6.26
CA THR A 279 -12.31 -2.58 -5.43
C THR A 279 -12.38 -1.17 -6.01
N VAL A 280 -11.49 -0.82 -6.92
CA VAL A 280 -11.48 0.47 -7.60
C VAL A 280 -12.59 0.50 -8.65
N SER A 281 -13.59 1.33 -8.46
CA SER A 281 -14.76 1.43 -9.33
C SER A 281 -14.95 2.85 -9.88
N ARG A 282 -15.72 2.98 -10.96
CA ARG A 282 -16.09 4.31 -11.52
C ARG A 282 -16.79 5.19 -10.49
N SER A 283 -17.57 4.60 -9.58
CA SER A 283 -18.21 5.34 -8.49
C SER A 283 -17.18 5.91 -7.51
N THR A 284 -16.11 5.15 -7.20
CA THR A 284 -15.00 5.63 -6.36
C THR A 284 -14.32 6.86 -7.00
N LEU A 285 -14.08 6.83 -8.32
CA LEU A 285 -13.51 7.97 -9.05
C LEU A 285 -14.39 9.21 -8.96
N LYS A 286 -15.73 9.06 -9.07
CA LYS A 286 -16.69 10.16 -8.97
C LYS A 286 -16.76 10.74 -7.56
N ILE A 287 -16.69 9.90 -6.51
CA ILE A 287 -16.74 10.32 -5.11
C ILE A 287 -15.51 11.14 -4.72
N VAL A 288 -14.32 10.77 -5.21
CA VAL A 288 -13.07 11.47 -4.88
C VAL A 288 -13.14 12.95 -5.28
N GLY A 289 -13.63 13.24 -6.45
CA GLY A 289 -13.67 14.61 -6.98
C GLY A 289 -12.28 15.17 -7.36
N PRO A 290 -12.25 16.31 -8.09
CA PRO A 290 -11.00 16.79 -8.69
C PRO A 290 -10.03 17.41 -7.67
N ARG A 291 -10.52 18.12 -6.66
CA ARG A 291 -9.65 18.83 -5.69
C ARG A 291 -8.86 17.88 -4.78
N PRO A 292 -9.47 16.87 -4.13
CA PRO A 292 -8.74 15.86 -3.34
C PRO A 292 -7.77 15.05 -4.20
N LEU A 293 -8.18 14.67 -5.42
CA LEU A 293 -7.31 13.96 -6.34
C LEU A 293 -6.09 14.80 -6.72
N LEU A 294 -6.30 16.09 -7.03
CA LEU A 294 -5.22 17.02 -7.36
C LEU A 294 -4.27 17.21 -6.17
N GLN A 295 -4.79 17.34 -4.94
CA GLN A 295 -3.97 17.37 -3.73
C GLN A 295 -3.10 16.11 -3.63
N GLY A 296 -3.70 14.94 -3.80
CA GLY A 296 -2.97 13.66 -3.75
C GLY A 296 -1.89 13.57 -4.82
N VAL A 297 -2.21 13.92 -6.09
CA VAL A 297 -1.25 13.89 -7.21
C VAL A 297 -0.08 14.83 -6.98
N LEU A 298 -0.35 16.09 -6.64
CA LEU A 298 0.70 17.08 -6.40
C LEU A 298 1.60 16.68 -5.23
N LEU A 299 1.00 16.24 -4.12
CA LEU A 299 1.75 15.76 -2.96
C LEU A 299 2.61 14.55 -3.33
N TRP A 300 2.03 13.60 -4.07
CA TRP A 300 2.73 12.41 -4.53
C TRP A 300 3.94 12.75 -5.42
N ILE A 301 3.76 13.65 -6.40
CA ILE A 301 4.85 14.10 -7.27
C ILE A 301 5.96 14.75 -6.44
N VAL A 302 5.60 15.66 -5.52
CA VAL A 302 6.59 16.33 -4.66
C VAL A 302 7.37 15.31 -3.83
N VAL A 303 6.70 14.36 -3.16
CA VAL A 303 7.36 13.33 -2.35
C VAL A 303 8.21 12.40 -3.22
N ALA A 304 7.71 11.96 -4.38
CA ALA A 304 8.43 11.06 -5.27
C ALA A 304 9.69 11.70 -5.87
N VAL A 305 9.56 12.94 -6.34
CA VAL A 305 10.71 13.67 -6.94
C VAL A 305 11.75 14.02 -5.87
N THR A 306 11.31 14.57 -4.73
CA THR A 306 12.23 14.95 -3.65
C THR A 306 12.99 13.74 -3.12
N SER A 307 12.31 12.63 -2.82
CA SER A 307 12.96 11.41 -2.33
C SER A 307 13.94 10.83 -3.37
N LEU A 308 13.56 10.84 -4.66
CA LEU A 308 14.44 10.40 -5.74
C LEU A 308 15.71 11.23 -5.85
N LEU A 309 15.57 12.55 -5.80
CA LEU A 309 16.73 13.47 -5.87
C LEU A 309 17.67 13.28 -4.68
N LEU A 310 17.13 13.13 -3.46
CA LEU A 310 17.92 12.90 -2.26
C LEU A 310 18.68 11.56 -2.32
N ILE A 311 18.04 10.49 -2.83
CA ILE A 311 18.65 9.18 -3.01
C ILE A 311 19.78 9.25 -4.07
N ARG A 312 19.52 9.88 -5.21
CA ARG A 312 20.53 10.01 -6.28
C ARG A 312 21.73 10.83 -5.88
N ARG A 313 21.55 11.83 -5.01
CA ARG A 313 22.65 12.65 -4.45
C ARG A 313 23.38 11.96 -3.30
N GLY A 314 22.99 10.75 -2.91
CA GLY A 314 23.59 10.04 -1.78
C GLY A 314 23.29 10.64 -0.40
N LEU A 315 22.33 11.59 -0.31
CA LEU A 315 21.93 12.21 0.96
C LEU A 315 21.04 11.27 1.78
N ILE A 316 20.37 10.34 1.11
CA ILE A 316 19.59 9.26 1.69
C ILE A 316 20.11 7.95 1.11
N GLY A 317 20.60 7.03 1.98
CA GLY A 317 21.16 5.74 1.60
C GLY A 317 21.05 4.72 2.73
N LEU A 318 21.32 3.44 2.43
CA LEU A 318 21.33 2.31 3.36
C LEU A 318 22.71 1.69 3.46
#